data_230c75ec1d99ce0e50bc535e29969bf0
#
_entry.id   230c75ec1d99ce0e50bc535e29969bf0
#
_cell.length_a   1.000
_cell.length_b   1.000
_cell.length_c   1.000
_cell.angle_alpha   90.00
_cell.angle_beta   90.00
_cell.angle_gamma   90.00
#
_symmetry.space_group_name_H-M   'P 1'
#
loop_
_entity.id
_entity.type
_entity.pdbx_description
1 polymer ?
#
loop_
_entity_poly.entity_id
_entity_poly.type
_entity_poly.pdbx_seq_one_letter_code
_entity_poly.pdbx_strand_id
1 'polypeptide(L)'
;MKLTTKLTAICAALLVLSAALLSGMMLWQVREQGYRELSRRSEEALGKTTDDFWQALSAISSPAESGPVQDIALQYAFRSCAPIGAVLAKEGQLLYAPTAIDPRPYLTLSQDNGIQSARISSGGSHYLLMGRAMVWKDWEFEIYLLADGGYIHQELAELLGRFGMLALCVCLLGLLGVRFVLRRTLAPLSQLQKTAQHIAEGNYSQRASVNTRDEVGQLAEHFNRMAQAVDTHIQTLTEQNARQQLFIGSVTHELKTPLTSLLLNVDTLRTMYLSQEQQQTLLESMDAQLHWLEQMVRKLLKLISLEKSANIVPAPVADLLEQVTTLTAGTMSKYGTTLDISCQADTLPMDLDLLSSALVNLVENSAKASQPGQRIFLRAVGAVLEVRDEGRGIAPEDLSRVTEPFYMGDPSRSKVHGGFGLGLALVKEIAAVHHARLEIESTLGQGTTVRLVFPESGNETVMGR
;
A
#
# COMPACT_ATOMS: atom_id res chain seq x y z
N MET A 1 -1.67 6.66 -21.51
CA MET A 1 -2.74 5.62 -21.47
C MET A 1 -2.77 4.99 -20.08
N LYS A 2 -3.94 4.89 -19.45
CA LYS A 2 -4.11 4.25 -18.14
C LYS A 2 -3.76 2.74 -18.24
N LEU A 3 -3.20 2.17 -17.21
CA LEU A 3 -2.81 0.74 -17.13
C LEU A 3 -3.96 -0.19 -17.55
N THR A 4 -5.18 0.13 -17.09
CA THR A 4 -6.39 -0.59 -17.46
C THR A 4 -6.61 -0.67 -18.98
N THR A 5 -6.36 0.43 -19.70
CA THR A 5 -6.54 0.48 -21.17
C THR A 5 -5.48 -0.34 -21.90
N LYS A 6 -4.24 -0.37 -21.40
CA LYS A 6 -3.17 -1.21 -21.98
C LYS A 6 -3.50 -2.70 -21.79
N LEU A 7 -3.91 -3.10 -20.58
CA LEU A 7 -4.24 -4.49 -20.28
C LEU A 7 -5.47 -4.96 -21.06
N THR A 8 -6.52 -4.14 -21.14
CA THR A 8 -7.71 -4.49 -21.97
C THR A 8 -7.36 -4.65 -23.44
N ALA A 9 -6.47 -3.81 -24.00
CA ALA A 9 -6.03 -3.93 -25.38
C ALA A 9 -5.23 -5.23 -25.63
N ILE A 10 -4.35 -5.61 -24.71
CA ILE A 10 -3.59 -6.87 -24.81
C ILE A 10 -4.52 -8.08 -24.72
N CYS A 11 -5.44 -8.11 -23.77
CA CYS A 11 -6.41 -9.19 -23.64
C CYS A 11 -7.32 -9.28 -24.88
N ALA A 12 -7.77 -8.15 -25.42
CA ALA A 12 -8.57 -8.11 -26.64
C ALA A 12 -7.79 -8.69 -27.84
N ALA A 13 -6.53 -8.31 -28.03
CA ALA A 13 -5.68 -8.85 -29.09
C ALA A 13 -5.48 -10.36 -28.96
N LEU A 14 -5.27 -10.87 -27.76
CA LEU A 14 -5.14 -12.32 -27.50
C LEU A 14 -6.44 -13.08 -27.77
N LEU A 15 -7.59 -12.53 -27.40
CA LEU A 15 -8.90 -13.12 -27.66
C LEU A 15 -9.17 -13.19 -29.18
N VAL A 16 -8.91 -12.12 -29.90
CA VAL A 16 -9.08 -12.09 -31.35
C VAL A 16 -8.14 -13.09 -32.06
N LEU A 17 -6.87 -13.13 -31.62
CA LEU A 17 -5.88 -14.06 -32.18
C LEU A 17 -6.29 -15.51 -31.92
N SER A 18 -6.71 -15.86 -30.73
CA SER A 18 -7.15 -17.22 -30.39
C SER A 18 -8.40 -17.63 -31.13
N ALA A 19 -9.37 -16.73 -31.28
CA ALA A 19 -10.59 -16.98 -32.05
C ALA A 19 -10.26 -17.19 -33.55
N ALA A 20 -9.35 -16.39 -34.14
CA ALA A 20 -8.90 -16.53 -35.54
C ALA A 20 -8.16 -17.85 -35.74
N LEU A 21 -7.28 -18.26 -34.86
CA LEU A 21 -6.55 -19.54 -34.95
C LEU A 21 -7.50 -20.74 -34.86
N LEU A 22 -8.42 -20.74 -33.86
CA LEU A 22 -9.39 -21.83 -33.73
C LEU A 22 -10.33 -21.93 -34.92
N SER A 23 -10.84 -20.80 -35.43
CA SER A 23 -11.69 -20.76 -36.61
C SER A 23 -10.93 -21.23 -37.87
N GLY A 24 -9.70 -20.78 -38.05
CA GLY A 24 -8.85 -21.21 -39.15
C GLY A 24 -8.55 -22.73 -39.13
N MET A 25 -8.22 -23.27 -37.96
CA MET A 25 -7.99 -24.71 -37.77
C MET A 25 -9.25 -25.53 -38.10
N MET A 26 -10.40 -25.09 -37.59
CA MET A 26 -11.68 -25.78 -37.84
C MET A 26 -12.09 -25.75 -39.30
N LEU A 27 -11.97 -24.61 -39.99
CA LEU A 27 -12.22 -24.50 -41.41
C LEU A 27 -11.28 -25.39 -42.23
N TRP A 28 -10.01 -25.44 -41.88
CA TRP A 28 -9.05 -26.34 -42.51
C TRP A 28 -9.44 -27.80 -42.32
N GLN A 29 -9.85 -28.21 -41.12
CA GLN A 29 -10.29 -29.58 -40.84
C GLN A 29 -11.56 -29.96 -41.62
N VAL A 30 -12.57 -29.09 -41.66
CA VAL A 30 -13.80 -29.35 -42.43
C VAL A 30 -13.51 -29.48 -43.90
N ARG A 31 -12.67 -28.59 -44.47
CA ARG A 31 -12.24 -28.67 -45.84
C ARG A 31 -11.56 -29.99 -46.18
N GLU A 32 -10.62 -30.41 -45.32
CA GLU A 32 -9.86 -31.63 -45.55
C GLU A 32 -10.73 -32.88 -45.40
N GLN A 33 -11.67 -32.90 -44.49
CA GLN A 33 -12.66 -33.97 -44.37
C GLN A 33 -13.60 -34.02 -45.56
N GLY A 34 -14.09 -32.89 -46.04
CA GLY A 34 -14.91 -32.82 -47.24
C GLY A 34 -14.22 -33.41 -48.46
N TYR A 35 -12.97 -33.02 -48.70
CA TYR A 35 -12.20 -33.56 -49.81
C TYR A 35 -11.85 -35.05 -49.66
N ARG A 36 -11.59 -35.55 -48.46
CA ARG A 36 -11.38 -36.99 -48.21
C ARG A 36 -12.63 -37.82 -48.50
N GLU A 37 -13.79 -37.33 -48.07
CA GLU A 37 -15.06 -38.01 -48.36
C GLU A 37 -15.41 -37.98 -49.82
N LEU A 38 -15.19 -36.82 -50.52
CA LEU A 38 -15.34 -36.72 -51.95
C LEU A 38 -14.40 -37.68 -52.70
N SER A 39 -13.11 -37.76 -52.25
CA SER A 39 -12.13 -38.68 -52.82
C SER A 39 -12.57 -40.13 -52.68
N ARG A 40 -13.00 -40.55 -51.48
CA ARG A 40 -13.49 -41.93 -51.25
C ARG A 40 -14.67 -42.28 -52.15
N ARG A 41 -15.68 -41.41 -52.22
CA ARG A 41 -16.88 -41.65 -53.06
C ARG A 41 -16.52 -41.71 -54.55
N SER A 42 -15.61 -40.82 -55.00
CA SER A 42 -15.17 -40.78 -56.39
C SER A 42 -14.31 -41.97 -56.73
N GLU A 43 -13.51 -42.48 -55.85
CA GLU A 43 -12.71 -43.71 -55.99
C GLU A 43 -13.61 -44.93 -56.13
N GLU A 44 -14.60 -45.06 -55.23
CA GLU A 44 -15.61 -46.13 -55.32
C GLU A 44 -16.40 -46.07 -56.65
N ALA A 45 -16.79 -44.85 -57.06
CA ALA A 45 -17.52 -44.66 -58.35
C ALA A 45 -16.63 -44.97 -59.54
N LEU A 46 -15.37 -44.53 -59.57
CA LEU A 46 -14.42 -44.81 -60.65
C LEU A 46 -14.10 -46.33 -60.75
N GLY A 47 -13.90 -46.97 -59.57
CA GLY A 47 -13.68 -48.43 -59.49
C GLY A 47 -14.86 -49.15 -60.12
N LYS A 48 -16.07 -48.87 -59.65
CA LYS A 48 -17.29 -49.46 -60.18
C LYS A 48 -17.44 -49.20 -61.68
N THR A 49 -17.22 -47.98 -62.16
CA THR A 49 -17.29 -47.62 -63.61
C THR A 49 -16.29 -48.43 -64.43
N THR A 50 -15.09 -48.60 -63.89
CA THR A 50 -14.03 -49.42 -64.58
C THR A 50 -14.45 -50.87 -64.66
N ASP A 51 -14.98 -51.45 -63.62
CA ASP A 51 -15.44 -52.84 -63.59
C ASP A 51 -16.65 -53.06 -64.50
N ASP A 52 -17.66 -52.18 -64.47
CA ASP A 52 -18.81 -52.22 -65.28
C ASP A 52 -18.41 -52.06 -66.76
N PHE A 53 -17.49 -51.15 -67.08
CA PHE A 53 -16.98 -50.97 -68.44
C PHE A 53 -16.18 -52.17 -68.91
N TRP A 54 -15.37 -52.79 -68.00
CA TRP A 54 -14.67 -54.04 -68.32
C TRP A 54 -15.63 -55.18 -68.65
N GLN A 55 -16.73 -55.30 -67.94
CA GLN A 55 -17.76 -56.30 -68.23
C GLN A 55 -18.44 -56.01 -69.61
N ALA A 56 -18.76 -54.73 -69.85
CA ALA A 56 -19.34 -54.32 -71.19
C ALA A 56 -18.40 -54.58 -72.34
N LEU A 57 -17.09 -54.32 -72.14
CA LEU A 57 -16.05 -54.65 -73.16
C LEU A 57 -15.98 -56.17 -73.43
N SER A 58 -16.11 -56.97 -72.38
CA SER A 58 -16.06 -58.46 -72.52
C SER A 58 -17.27 -59.04 -73.31
N ALA A 59 -18.40 -58.32 -73.30
CA ALA A 59 -19.62 -58.70 -74.06
C ALA A 59 -19.56 -58.32 -75.53
N ILE A 60 -18.65 -57.45 -75.91
CA ILE A 60 -18.43 -57.07 -77.34
C ILE A 60 -17.60 -58.19 -78.01
N SER A 61 -18.31 -59.14 -78.65
CA SER A 61 -17.74 -60.42 -79.15
C SER A 61 -17.24 -60.35 -80.55
N SER A 62 -16.55 -59.37 -81.05
CA SER A 62 -15.74 -59.47 -82.26
C SER A 62 -14.76 -58.34 -82.44
N PRO A 63 -13.46 -58.69 -82.59
CA PRO A 63 -12.42 -57.68 -82.88
C PRO A 63 -12.13 -57.52 -84.40
N ALA A 64 -13.16 -57.64 -85.29
CA ALA A 64 -12.88 -57.79 -86.70
C ALA A 64 -12.87 -56.46 -87.50
N GLU A 65 -13.14 -55.33 -86.95
CA GLU A 65 -13.07 -54.07 -87.68
C GLU A 65 -12.53 -52.92 -86.86
N SER A 66 -11.24 -52.59 -87.05
CA SER A 66 -10.69 -51.30 -86.57
C SER A 66 -11.27 -50.18 -87.39
N GLY A 67 -12.11 -49.32 -86.80
CA GLY A 67 -12.73 -48.20 -87.49
C GLY A 67 -13.76 -47.41 -86.68
N PRO A 68 -14.34 -46.36 -87.24
CA PRO A 68 -15.27 -45.45 -86.53
C PRO A 68 -16.51 -46.14 -85.88
N VAL A 69 -16.91 -47.28 -86.41
CA VAL A 69 -18.02 -48.08 -85.90
C VAL A 69 -17.71 -48.66 -84.50
N GLN A 70 -16.47 -49.09 -84.31
CA GLN A 70 -16.01 -49.65 -83.05
C GLN A 70 -15.89 -48.57 -81.97
N ASP A 71 -15.41 -47.37 -82.29
CA ASP A 71 -15.33 -46.24 -81.35
C ASP A 71 -16.74 -45.81 -80.95
N ILE A 72 -17.75 -45.87 -81.84
CA ILE A 72 -19.14 -45.62 -81.47
C ILE A 72 -19.66 -46.68 -80.47
N ALA A 73 -19.34 -47.95 -80.73
CA ALA A 73 -19.74 -49.06 -79.81
C ALA A 73 -19.08 -48.92 -78.44
N LEU A 74 -17.82 -48.54 -78.39
CA LEU A 74 -17.07 -48.25 -77.12
C LEU A 74 -17.66 -47.05 -76.36
N GLN A 75 -18.02 -45.98 -77.07
CA GLN A 75 -18.70 -44.83 -76.49
C GLN A 75 -20.05 -45.23 -75.89
N TYR A 76 -20.82 -46.05 -76.56
CA TYR A 76 -22.11 -46.53 -76.07
C TYR A 76 -21.98 -47.44 -74.85
N ALA A 77 -21.03 -48.34 -74.87
CA ALA A 77 -20.71 -49.21 -73.74
C ALA A 77 -20.31 -48.40 -72.52
N PHE A 78 -19.41 -47.44 -72.65
CA PHE A 78 -18.98 -46.57 -71.58
C PHE A 78 -20.13 -45.70 -71.09
N ARG A 79 -20.89 -45.09 -71.99
CA ARG A 79 -22.03 -44.23 -71.56
C ARG A 79 -23.08 -44.98 -70.74
N SER A 80 -23.24 -46.29 -70.95
CA SER A 80 -24.25 -47.09 -70.26
C SER A 80 -23.86 -47.34 -68.79
N CYS A 81 -22.59 -47.26 -68.44
CA CYS A 81 -22.08 -47.49 -67.06
C CYS A 81 -21.44 -46.25 -66.44
N ALA A 82 -21.16 -45.22 -67.21
CA ALA A 82 -20.46 -44.04 -66.74
C ALA A 82 -21.33 -43.12 -65.90
N PRO A 83 -20.88 -42.68 -64.68
CA PRO A 83 -21.55 -41.65 -63.95
C PRO A 83 -21.39 -40.28 -64.58
N ILE A 84 -22.19 -39.30 -64.08
CA ILE A 84 -22.07 -37.91 -64.52
C ILE A 84 -20.65 -37.40 -64.26
N GLY A 85 -20.01 -36.81 -65.26
CA GLY A 85 -18.64 -36.30 -65.18
C GLY A 85 -17.55 -37.30 -65.51
N ALA A 86 -17.91 -38.54 -65.91
CA ALA A 86 -16.94 -39.50 -66.42
C ALA A 86 -16.52 -39.19 -67.86
N VAL A 87 -15.23 -39.33 -68.11
CA VAL A 87 -14.59 -39.09 -69.43
C VAL A 87 -13.79 -40.34 -69.82
N LEU A 88 -13.91 -40.78 -71.08
CA LEU A 88 -13.14 -41.88 -71.61
C LEU A 88 -12.18 -41.37 -72.70
N ALA A 89 -10.92 -41.72 -72.59
CA ALA A 89 -9.93 -41.53 -73.62
C ALA A 89 -9.35 -42.91 -74.03
N LYS A 90 -8.98 -43.05 -75.33
CA LYS A 90 -8.34 -44.23 -75.90
C LYS A 90 -7.11 -43.76 -76.69
N GLU A 91 -5.96 -44.31 -76.35
CA GLU A 91 -4.69 -43.98 -76.99
C GLU A 91 -4.42 -42.47 -77.08
N GLY A 92 -4.75 -41.73 -75.96
CA GLY A 92 -4.61 -40.29 -75.90
C GLY A 92 -5.67 -39.46 -76.62
N GLN A 93 -6.71 -40.07 -77.23
CA GLN A 93 -7.84 -39.35 -77.85
C GLN A 93 -9.12 -39.47 -77.06
N LEU A 94 -9.85 -38.33 -76.85
CA LEU A 94 -11.11 -38.34 -76.13
C LEU A 94 -12.19 -39.06 -76.98
N LEU A 95 -12.70 -40.19 -76.48
CA LEU A 95 -13.83 -40.91 -77.05
C LEU A 95 -15.14 -40.41 -76.48
N TYR A 96 -15.21 -40.16 -75.24
CA TYR A 96 -16.43 -39.68 -74.55
C TYR A 96 -16.09 -38.63 -73.55
N ALA A 97 -16.59 -37.43 -73.70
CA ALA A 97 -16.37 -36.30 -72.82
C ALA A 97 -17.67 -35.47 -72.69
N PRO A 98 -18.53 -35.76 -71.72
CA PRO A 98 -19.74 -34.97 -71.46
C PRO A 98 -19.47 -33.63 -70.82
N THR A 99 -18.24 -33.37 -70.43
CA THR A 99 -17.81 -32.14 -69.78
C THR A 99 -16.97 -31.26 -70.67
N ALA A 100 -17.04 -29.94 -70.51
CA ALA A 100 -16.21 -29.00 -71.27
C ALA A 100 -14.74 -28.98 -70.85
N ILE A 101 -14.40 -29.72 -69.82
CA ILE A 101 -13.04 -29.74 -69.19
C ILE A 101 -12.34 -30.99 -69.77
N ASP A 102 -11.21 -30.77 -70.44
CA ASP A 102 -10.29 -31.86 -70.81
C ASP A 102 -9.44 -32.22 -69.57
N PRO A 103 -9.55 -33.46 -69.03
CA PRO A 103 -8.83 -33.87 -67.83
C PRO A 103 -7.35 -34.16 -68.07
N ARG A 104 -6.92 -34.48 -69.28
CA ARG A 104 -5.57 -34.98 -69.60
C ARG A 104 -4.43 -34.03 -69.26
N PRO A 105 -4.54 -32.71 -69.40
CA PRO A 105 -3.47 -31.79 -68.97
C PRO A 105 -3.22 -31.77 -67.47
N TYR A 106 -4.19 -32.20 -66.65
CA TYR A 106 -4.14 -32.13 -65.20
C TYR A 106 -3.71 -33.42 -64.52
N LEU A 107 -3.79 -34.57 -65.28
CA LEU A 107 -3.49 -35.85 -64.65
C LEU A 107 -2.89 -36.79 -65.77
N THR A 108 -1.65 -37.20 -65.52
CA THR A 108 -0.99 -38.17 -66.46
C THR A 108 -1.13 -39.55 -65.82
N LEU A 109 -1.90 -40.42 -66.49
CA LEU A 109 -2.18 -41.76 -66.04
C LEU A 109 -1.11 -42.75 -66.50
N SER A 110 -0.73 -43.69 -65.62
CA SER A 110 0.15 -44.81 -65.98
C SER A 110 -0.47 -46.10 -65.44
N GLN A 111 -0.26 -47.19 -66.11
CA GLN A 111 -0.79 -48.50 -65.70
C GLN A 111 -0.26 -48.97 -64.34
N ASP A 112 0.95 -48.57 -63.97
CA ASP A 112 1.58 -48.96 -62.70
C ASP A 112 1.11 -48.13 -61.45
N ASN A 113 0.45 -47.02 -61.69
CA ASN A 113 0.18 -46.05 -60.61
C ASN A 113 -1.23 -46.19 -59.98
N GLY A 114 -2.07 -47.11 -60.44
CA GLY A 114 -3.43 -47.26 -59.87
C GLY A 114 -4.32 -46.05 -60.17
N ILE A 115 -5.16 -45.70 -59.18
CA ILE A 115 -6.00 -44.50 -59.22
C ILE A 115 -5.21 -43.27 -58.81
N GLN A 116 -5.16 -42.25 -59.63
CA GLN A 116 -4.55 -40.96 -59.41
C GLN A 116 -5.61 -39.89 -59.21
N SER A 117 -5.27 -38.83 -58.41
CA SER A 117 -6.21 -37.73 -58.17
C SER A 117 -5.52 -36.37 -58.21
N ALA A 118 -6.23 -35.36 -58.69
CA ALA A 118 -5.81 -33.95 -58.72
C ALA A 118 -6.98 -33.06 -58.36
N ARG A 119 -6.72 -31.97 -57.64
CA ARG A 119 -7.72 -30.92 -57.39
C ARG A 119 -7.54 -29.84 -58.45
N ILE A 120 -8.60 -29.58 -59.27
CA ILE A 120 -8.56 -28.60 -60.33
C ILE A 120 -9.61 -27.51 -60.08
N SER A 121 -9.34 -26.31 -60.62
CA SER A 121 -10.28 -25.20 -60.57
C SER A 121 -10.46 -24.72 -62.04
N SER A 122 -11.70 -24.70 -62.54
CA SER A 122 -12.01 -24.26 -63.86
C SER A 122 -13.33 -23.51 -63.90
N GLY A 123 -13.38 -22.35 -64.54
CA GLY A 123 -14.60 -21.55 -64.66
C GLY A 123 -15.18 -21.07 -63.27
N GLY A 124 -14.36 -20.96 -62.23
CA GLY A 124 -14.80 -20.57 -60.84
C GLY A 124 -15.40 -21.74 -60.07
N SER A 125 -15.47 -22.95 -60.63
CA SER A 125 -15.87 -24.17 -59.93
C SER A 125 -14.65 -25.01 -59.54
N HIS A 126 -14.76 -25.76 -58.45
CA HIS A 126 -13.70 -26.63 -57.95
C HIS A 126 -14.09 -28.08 -58.13
N TYR A 127 -13.19 -28.83 -58.75
CA TYR A 127 -13.42 -30.25 -59.06
C TYR A 127 -12.31 -31.10 -58.47
N LEU A 128 -12.68 -32.32 -58.09
CA LEU A 128 -11.74 -33.40 -57.83
C LEU A 128 -11.70 -34.26 -59.09
N LEU A 129 -10.58 -34.22 -59.73
CA LEU A 129 -10.30 -35.09 -60.89
C LEU A 129 -9.65 -36.36 -60.37
N MET A 130 -10.23 -37.51 -60.75
CA MET A 130 -9.63 -38.82 -60.53
C MET A 130 -9.50 -39.56 -61.89
N GLY A 131 -8.49 -40.38 -61.99
CA GLY A 131 -8.30 -41.14 -63.22
C GLY A 131 -7.60 -42.48 -62.95
N ARG A 132 -7.87 -43.39 -63.85
CA ARG A 132 -7.25 -44.73 -63.89
C ARG A 132 -7.00 -45.13 -65.32
N ALA A 133 -5.80 -45.64 -65.62
CA ALA A 133 -5.48 -46.29 -66.89
C ALA A 133 -5.85 -47.80 -66.79
N MET A 134 -6.34 -48.33 -67.92
CA MET A 134 -6.62 -49.76 -68.08
C MET A 134 -6.23 -50.20 -69.46
N VAL A 135 -5.83 -51.45 -69.61
CA VAL A 135 -5.50 -52.06 -70.88
C VAL A 135 -6.48 -53.18 -71.17
N TRP A 136 -7.04 -53.20 -72.38
CA TRP A 136 -7.88 -54.30 -72.86
C TRP A 136 -7.41 -54.73 -74.24
N LYS A 137 -6.93 -55.94 -74.35
CA LYS A 137 -6.24 -56.42 -75.56
C LYS A 137 -5.01 -55.53 -75.85
N ASP A 138 -4.94 -54.91 -77.04
CA ASP A 138 -3.86 -54.00 -77.45
C ASP A 138 -4.19 -52.50 -77.27
N TRP A 139 -5.28 -52.17 -76.63
CA TRP A 139 -5.72 -50.81 -76.50
C TRP A 139 -5.57 -50.29 -75.07
N GLU A 140 -5.04 -49.06 -74.95
CA GLU A 140 -4.98 -48.33 -73.68
C GLU A 140 -6.17 -47.38 -73.51
N PHE A 141 -6.88 -47.55 -72.44
CA PHE A 141 -7.99 -46.66 -72.02
C PHE A 141 -7.62 -45.90 -70.79
N GLU A 142 -8.03 -44.64 -70.83
CA GLU A 142 -7.93 -43.75 -69.65
C GLU A 142 -9.35 -43.32 -69.25
N ILE A 143 -9.74 -43.68 -68.06
CA ILE A 143 -11.02 -43.29 -67.47
C ILE A 143 -10.79 -42.20 -66.47
N TYR A 144 -11.43 -41.08 -66.64
CA TYR A 144 -11.39 -39.95 -65.76
C TYR A 144 -12.77 -39.72 -65.13
N LEU A 145 -12.82 -39.24 -63.93
CA LEU A 145 -14.03 -38.83 -63.23
C LEU A 145 -13.83 -37.43 -62.65
N LEU A 146 -14.65 -36.48 -63.05
CA LEU A 146 -14.71 -35.14 -62.49
C LEU A 146 -15.84 -35.11 -61.48
N ALA A 147 -15.47 -35.02 -60.20
CA ALA A 147 -16.44 -34.85 -59.10
C ALA A 147 -16.51 -33.38 -58.69
N ASP A 148 -17.70 -32.83 -58.59
CA ASP A 148 -17.93 -31.46 -58.22
C ASP A 148 -17.64 -31.28 -56.73
N GLY A 149 -16.64 -30.46 -56.40
CA GLY A 149 -16.25 -30.04 -55.05
C GLY A 149 -16.84 -28.69 -54.60
N GLY A 150 -17.69 -28.07 -55.44
CA GLY A 150 -18.23 -26.73 -55.19
C GLY A 150 -19.05 -26.64 -53.90
N TYR A 151 -19.77 -27.71 -53.55
CA TYR A 151 -20.53 -27.75 -52.30
C TYR A 151 -19.64 -27.61 -51.06
N ILE A 152 -18.39 -28.12 -51.08
CA ILE A 152 -17.44 -27.98 -49.97
C ILE A 152 -17.13 -26.50 -49.71
N HIS A 153 -16.97 -25.72 -50.82
CA HIS A 153 -16.69 -24.28 -50.70
C HIS A 153 -17.91 -23.48 -50.22
N GLN A 154 -19.13 -23.89 -50.59
CA GLN A 154 -20.38 -23.30 -50.11
C GLN A 154 -20.56 -23.58 -48.60
N GLU A 155 -20.39 -24.82 -48.16
CA GLU A 155 -20.41 -25.15 -46.73
C GLU A 155 -19.38 -24.38 -45.96
N LEU A 156 -18.14 -24.26 -46.46
CA LEU A 156 -17.11 -23.46 -45.82
C LEU A 156 -17.49 -21.98 -45.67
N ALA A 157 -18.13 -21.39 -46.69
CA ALA A 157 -18.57 -19.99 -46.65
C ALA A 157 -19.68 -19.78 -45.60
N GLU A 158 -20.65 -20.71 -45.53
CA GLU A 158 -21.69 -20.65 -44.51
C GLU A 158 -21.12 -20.83 -43.07
N LEU A 159 -20.20 -21.78 -42.88
CA LEU A 159 -19.52 -22.01 -41.62
C LEU A 159 -18.68 -20.80 -41.21
N LEU A 160 -17.98 -20.17 -42.16
CA LEU A 160 -17.22 -18.94 -41.88
C LEU A 160 -18.12 -17.84 -41.36
N GLY A 161 -19.30 -17.66 -41.95
CA GLY A 161 -20.29 -16.68 -41.47
C GLY A 161 -20.76 -16.98 -40.03
N ARG A 162 -21.14 -18.24 -39.77
CA ARG A 162 -21.62 -18.68 -38.46
C ARG A 162 -20.54 -18.59 -37.39
N PHE A 163 -19.32 -19.08 -37.67
CA PHE A 163 -18.19 -19.00 -36.72
C PHE A 163 -17.70 -17.58 -36.54
N GLY A 164 -17.71 -16.76 -37.60
CA GLY A 164 -17.36 -15.34 -37.50
C GLY A 164 -18.29 -14.58 -36.56
N MET A 165 -19.62 -14.83 -36.66
CA MET A 165 -20.59 -14.23 -35.75
C MET A 165 -20.41 -14.71 -34.29
N LEU A 166 -20.21 -16.01 -34.10
CA LEU A 166 -19.98 -16.58 -32.75
C LEU A 166 -18.68 -16.03 -32.14
N ALA A 167 -17.59 -15.99 -32.93
CA ALA A 167 -16.31 -15.43 -32.50
C ALA A 167 -16.46 -13.95 -32.09
N LEU A 168 -17.20 -13.16 -32.84
CA LEU A 168 -17.48 -11.77 -32.54
C LEU A 168 -18.23 -11.63 -31.17
N CYS A 169 -19.27 -12.44 -30.98
CA CYS A 169 -20.03 -12.46 -29.71
C CYS A 169 -19.15 -12.83 -28.50
N VAL A 170 -18.32 -13.88 -28.64
CA VAL A 170 -17.40 -14.33 -27.59
C VAL A 170 -16.35 -13.26 -27.29
N CYS A 171 -15.79 -12.62 -28.34
CA CYS A 171 -14.82 -11.52 -28.15
C CYS A 171 -15.46 -10.31 -27.45
N LEU A 172 -16.68 -9.92 -27.80
CA LEU A 172 -17.39 -8.82 -27.15
C LEU A 172 -17.68 -9.12 -25.67
N LEU A 173 -18.22 -10.31 -25.38
CA LEU A 173 -18.49 -10.73 -24.01
C LEU A 173 -17.21 -10.85 -23.19
N GLY A 174 -16.16 -11.41 -23.77
CA GLY A 174 -14.84 -11.51 -23.13
C GLY A 174 -14.25 -10.14 -22.83
N LEU A 175 -14.33 -9.19 -23.75
CA LEU A 175 -13.86 -7.82 -23.57
C LEU A 175 -14.62 -7.09 -22.45
N LEU A 176 -15.94 -7.24 -22.41
CA LEU A 176 -16.77 -6.69 -21.34
C LEU A 176 -16.43 -7.31 -19.98
N GLY A 177 -16.24 -8.63 -19.94
CA GLY A 177 -15.84 -9.35 -18.73
C GLY A 177 -14.47 -8.89 -18.22
N VAL A 178 -13.46 -8.84 -19.06
CA VAL A 178 -12.12 -8.36 -18.72
C VAL A 178 -12.17 -6.91 -18.22
N ARG A 179 -12.92 -6.03 -18.90
CA ARG A 179 -13.07 -4.63 -18.48
C ARG A 179 -13.77 -4.51 -17.11
N PHE A 180 -14.77 -5.34 -16.86
CA PHE A 180 -15.46 -5.37 -15.56
C PHE A 180 -14.52 -5.81 -14.45
N VAL A 181 -13.82 -6.92 -14.63
CA VAL A 181 -12.85 -7.45 -13.63
C VAL A 181 -11.75 -6.43 -13.36
N LEU A 182 -11.10 -5.90 -14.40
CA LEU A 182 -10.02 -4.91 -14.26
C LEU A 182 -10.47 -3.63 -13.55
N ARG A 183 -11.69 -3.16 -13.81
CA ARG A 183 -12.24 -2.01 -13.08
C ARG A 183 -12.45 -2.32 -11.61
N ARG A 184 -12.99 -3.50 -11.30
CA ARG A 184 -13.27 -3.89 -9.93
C ARG A 184 -11.98 -4.11 -9.11
N THR A 185 -10.95 -4.69 -9.70
CA THR A 185 -9.68 -4.97 -9.00
C THR A 185 -8.73 -3.77 -8.92
N LEU A 186 -8.74 -2.87 -9.90
CA LEU A 186 -7.82 -1.72 -9.92
C LEU A 186 -8.43 -0.40 -9.39
N ALA A 187 -9.75 -0.33 -9.21
CA ALA A 187 -10.40 0.85 -8.62
C ALA A 187 -9.88 1.17 -7.20
N PRO A 188 -9.70 0.16 -6.31
CA PRO A 188 -9.16 0.40 -4.97
C PRO A 188 -7.75 1.00 -4.96
N LEU A 189 -6.87 0.59 -5.87
CA LEU A 189 -5.53 1.17 -6.01
C LEU A 189 -5.56 2.65 -6.38
N SER A 190 -6.53 3.06 -7.21
CA SER A 190 -6.74 4.47 -7.54
C SER A 190 -7.19 5.29 -6.32
N GLN A 191 -7.97 4.69 -5.41
CA GLN A 191 -8.34 5.34 -4.15
C GLN A 191 -7.14 5.49 -3.22
N LEU A 192 -6.33 4.43 -3.07
CA LEU A 192 -5.08 4.49 -2.30
C LEU A 192 -4.15 5.59 -2.81
N GLN A 193 -3.98 5.71 -4.13
CA GLN A 193 -3.17 6.77 -4.75
C GLN A 193 -3.69 8.17 -4.40
N LYS A 194 -5.01 8.40 -4.47
CA LYS A 194 -5.61 9.69 -4.11
C LYS A 194 -5.43 10.01 -2.62
N THR A 195 -5.66 9.03 -1.75
CA THR A 195 -5.46 9.20 -0.30
C THR A 195 -3.99 9.50 0.02
N ALA A 196 -3.05 8.81 -0.64
CA ALA A 196 -1.61 9.10 -0.49
C ALA A 196 -1.26 10.53 -0.92
N GLN A 197 -1.87 11.03 -2.00
CA GLN A 197 -1.68 12.40 -2.44
C GLN A 197 -2.21 13.42 -1.42
N HIS A 198 -3.41 13.21 -0.86
CA HIS A 198 -3.96 14.09 0.17
C HIS A 198 -3.12 14.11 1.45
N ILE A 199 -2.57 12.95 1.85
CA ILE A 199 -1.64 12.88 2.98
C ILE A 199 -0.35 13.66 2.68
N ALA A 200 0.20 13.55 1.46
CA ALA A 200 1.37 14.32 1.04
C ALA A 200 1.12 15.83 0.98
N GLU A 201 -0.13 16.26 0.73
CA GLU A 201 -0.58 17.66 0.76
C GLU A 201 -0.87 18.17 2.19
N GLY A 202 -0.62 17.35 3.23
CA GLY A 202 -0.76 17.72 4.64
C GLY A 202 -2.07 17.30 5.31
N ASN A 203 -2.95 16.60 4.62
CA ASN A 203 -4.18 16.07 5.22
C ASN A 203 -3.95 14.66 5.79
N TYR A 204 -3.32 14.57 6.96
CA TYR A 204 -2.92 13.31 7.59
C TYR A 204 -4.09 12.51 8.17
N SER A 205 -5.27 13.11 8.34
CA SER A 205 -6.46 12.42 8.86
C SER A 205 -7.19 11.57 7.82
N GLN A 206 -6.86 11.72 6.54
CA GLN A 206 -7.47 10.95 5.46
C GLN A 206 -7.13 9.47 5.57
N ARG A 207 -8.13 8.61 5.29
CA ARG A 207 -7.99 7.14 5.29
C ARG A 207 -8.53 6.57 4.00
N ALA A 208 -7.93 5.51 3.52
CA ALA A 208 -8.39 4.79 2.34
C ALA A 208 -9.56 3.88 2.72
N SER A 209 -10.72 4.11 2.09
CA SER A 209 -11.90 3.25 2.25
C SER A 209 -11.85 2.12 1.22
N VAL A 210 -11.06 1.09 1.50
CA VAL A 210 -10.95 -0.12 0.65
C VAL A 210 -11.52 -1.30 1.41
N ASN A 211 -12.62 -1.85 0.89
CA ASN A 211 -13.33 -2.95 1.53
C ASN A 211 -13.24 -4.22 0.65
N THR A 212 -12.01 -4.71 0.44
CA THR A 212 -11.74 -5.98 -0.24
C THR A 212 -11.01 -6.92 0.71
N ARG A 213 -11.19 -8.26 0.53
CA ARG A 213 -10.56 -9.30 1.36
C ARG A 213 -9.35 -9.94 0.67
N ASP A 214 -8.76 -9.25 -0.30
CA ASP A 214 -7.62 -9.66 -1.09
C ASP A 214 -6.33 -8.91 -0.65
N GLU A 215 -5.27 -9.06 -1.40
CA GLU A 215 -3.97 -8.40 -1.17
C GLU A 215 -4.09 -6.87 -1.22
N VAL A 216 -5.06 -6.35 -1.97
CA VAL A 216 -5.31 -4.90 -2.04
C VAL A 216 -5.96 -4.38 -0.75
N GLY A 217 -6.84 -5.20 -0.15
CA GLY A 217 -7.40 -4.93 1.17
C GLY A 217 -6.35 -4.89 2.27
N GLN A 218 -5.43 -5.88 2.27
CA GLN A 218 -4.30 -5.92 3.20
C GLN A 218 -3.37 -4.70 3.01
N LEU A 219 -3.07 -4.33 1.76
CA LEU A 219 -2.28 -3.15 1.46
C LEU A 219 -2.94 -1.87 1.99
N ALA A 220 -4.26 -1.74 1.83
CA ALA A 220 -5.02 -0.60 2.35
C ALA A 220 -4.99 -0.52 3.88
N GLU A 221 -5.06 -1.66 4.56
CA GLU A 221 -4.96 -1.72 6.02
C GLU A 221 -3.57 -1.29 6.50
N HIS A 222 -2.50 -1.81 5.90
CA HIS A 222 -1.13 -1.40 6.23
C HIS A 222 -0.90 0.09 5.92
N PHE A 223 -1.44 0.59 4.81
CA PHE A 223 -1.39 2.00 4.46
C PHE A 223 -2.11 2.86 5.51
N ASN A 224 -3.30 2.46 5.96
CA ASN A 224 -4.05 3.18 6.98
C ASN A 224 -3.33 3.16 8.35
N ARG A 225 -2.67 2.06 8.73
CA ARG A 225 -1.82 2.00 9.95
C ARG A 225 -0.64 2.97 9.85
N MET A 226 0.03 3.02 8.69
CA MET A 226 1.11 3.98 8.45
C MET A 226 0.59 5.42 8.54
N ALA A 227 -0.55 5.73 7.88
CA ALA A 227 -1.17 7.04 7.94
C ALA A 227 -1.56 7.45 9.37
N GLN A 228 -2.04 6.49 10.18
CA GLN A 228 -2.34 6.72 11.59
C GLN A 228 -1.08 7.05 12.40
N ALA A 229 0.00 6.30 12.20
CA ALA A 229 1.27 6.55 12.90
C ALA A 229 1.84 7.94 12.55
N VAL A 230 1.78 8.33 11.28
CA VAL A 230 2.20 9.67 10.82
C VAL A 230 1.34 10.76 11.45
N ASP A 231 0.01 10.60 11.43
CA ASP A 231 -0.94 11.57 12.02
C ASP A 231 -0.65 11.79 13.52
N THR A 232 -0.53 10.69 14.28
CA THR A 232 -0.20 10.74 15.71
C THR A 232 1.16 11.43 15.94
N HIS A 233 2.16 11.13 15.11
CA HIS A 233 3.49 11.72 15.26
C HIS A 233 3.48 13.23 14.98
N ILE A 234 2.77 13.66 13.93
CA ILE A 234 2.60 15.09 13.61
C ILE A 234 1.87 15.83 14.73
N GLN A 235 0.80 15.23 15.30
CA GLN A 235 0.10 15.83 16.45
C GLN A 235 1.04 15.99 17.63
N THR A 236 1.81 14.95 17.98
CA THR A 236 2.78 15.00 19.07
C THR A 236 3.83 16.09 18.85
N LEU A 237 4.41 16.18 17.64
CA LEU A 237 5.38 17.22 17.28
C LEU A 237 4.76 18.62 17.35
N THR A 238 3.52 18.78 16.94
CA THR A 238 2.82 20.06 16.98
C THR A 238 2.60 20.52 18.42
N GLU A 239 2.18 19.60 19.30
CA GLU A 239 2.02 19.88 20.73
C GLU A 239 3.35 20.21 21.40
N GLN A 240 4.42 19.45 21.09
CA GLN A 240 5.76 19.73 21.61
C GLN A 240 6.25 21.11 21.17
N ASN A 241 6.05 21.45 19.90
CA ASN A 241 6.45 22.74 19.35
C ASN A 241 5.67 23.89 20.00
N ALA A 242 4.37 23.73 20.18
CA ALA A 242 3.53 24.72 20.87
C ALA A 242 3.98 24.94 22.32
N ARG A 243 4.27 23.86 23.06
CA ARG A 243 4.82 23.94 24.43
C ARG A 243 6.18 24.64 24.45
N GLN A 244 7.06 24.33 23.50
CA GLN A 244 8.37 24.98 23.38
C GLN A 244 8.25 26.48 23.10
N GLN A 245 7.33 26.88 22.21
CA GLN A 245 7.10 28.30 21.92
C GLN A 245 6.57 29.06 23.15
N LEU A 246 5.61 28.49 23.87
CA LEU A 246 5.12 29.06 25.12
C LEU A 246 6.23 29.21 26.16
N PHE A 247 7.09 28.21 26.30
CA PHE A 247 8.24 28.26 27.20
C PHE A 247 9.20 29.40 26.84
N ILE A 248 9.61 29.49 25.57
CA ILE A 248 10.52 30.57 25.09
C ILE A 248 9.87 31.94 25.30
N GLY A 249 8.58 32.08 24.99
CA GLY A 249 7.83 33.32 25.22
C GLY A 249 7.85 33.74 26.69
N SER A 250 7.58 32.80 27.60
CA SER A 250 7.60 33.05 29.05
C SER A 250 8.99 33.42 29.57
N VAL A 251 10.03 32.70 29.12
CA VAL A 251 11.43 33.03 29.45
C VAL A 251 11.78 34.46 29.05
N THR A 252 11.42 34.80 27.79
CA THR A 252 11.70 36.13 27.22
C THR A 252 11.02 37.23 28.03
N HIS A 253 9.76 37.02 28.40
CA HIS A 253 9.00 37.98 29.19
C HIS A 253 9.58 38.17 30.58
N GLU A 254 9.89 37.08 31.28
CA GLU A 254 10.42 37.14 32.64
C GLU A 254 11.85 37.69 32.70
N LEU A 255 12.67 37.53 31.65
CA LEU A 255 13.98 38.17 31.56
C LEU A 255 13.89 39.67 31.22
N LYS A 256 12.95 40.07 30.37
CA LYS A 256 12.80 41.46 29.93
C LYS A 256 12.49 42.41 31.07
N THR A 257 11.61 42.02 31.97
CA THR A 257 11.17 42.88 33.09
C THR A 257 12.33 43.34 34.00
N PRO A 258 13.15 42.45 34.61
CA PRO A 258 14.26 42.87 35.46
C PRO A 258 15.36 43.60 34.67
N LEU A 259 15.60 43.19 33.40
CA LEU A 259 16.58 43.86 32.58
C LEU A 259 16.19 45.31 32.28
N THR A 260 14.90 45.57 32.00
CA THR A 260 14.38 46.93 31.77
C THR A 260 14.49 47.78 33.05
N SER A 261 14.23 47.18 34.23
CA SER A 261 14.36 47.86 35.50
C SER A 261 15.83 48.17 35.82
N LEU A 262 16.74 47.25 35.56
CA LEU A 262 18.19 47.51 35.70
C LEU A 262 18.66 48.65 34.83
N LEU A 263 18.26 48.66 33.53
CA LEU A 263 18.57 49.73 32.58
C LEU A 263 18.03 51.06 33.05
N LEU A 264 16.80 51.14 33.57
CA LEU A 264 16.20 52.34 34.09
C LEU A 264 16.96 52.84 35.33
N ASN A 265 17.32 51.94 36.27
CA ASN A 265 18.11 52.30 37.46
C ASN A 265 19.48 52.86 37.09
N VAL A 266 20.17 52.24 36.12
CA VAL A 266 21.47 52.75 35.58
C VAL A 266 21.26 54.15 34.98
N ASP A 267 20.21 54.36 34.17
CA ASP A 267 19.97 55.63 33.51
C ASP A 267 19.62 56.73 34.58
N THR A 268 18.86 56.36 35.61
CA THR A 268 18.55 57.25 36.74
C THR A 268 19.84 57.66 37.49
N LEU A 269 20.71 56.71 37.80
CA LEU A 269 22.01 57.00 38.43
C LEU A 269 22.88 57.91 37.58
N ARG A 270 22.81 57.82 36.26
CA ARG A 270 23.62 58.58 35.32
C ARG A 270 23.07 59.99 35.07
N THR A 271 21.75 60.18 35.06
CA THR A 271 21.11 61.41 34.57
C THR A 271 20.58 62.30 35.70
N MET A 272 20.31 61.76 36.90
CA MET A 272 19.70 62.50 38.00
C MET A 272 20.72 62.80 39.14
N TYR A 273 20.56 63.96 39.72
CA TYR A 273 21.26 64.30 40.99
C TYR A 273 20.49 63.63 42.14
N LEU A 274 21.12 62.60 42.73
CA LEU A 274 20.54 61.80 43.82
C LEU A 274 21.28 62.02 45.13
N SER A 275 20.58 61.95 46.24
CA SER A 275 21.22 61.85 47.56
C SER A 275 21.97 60.55 47.73
N GLN A 276 22.93 60.49 48.65
CA GLN A 276 23.69 59.28 48.92
C GLN A 276 22.80 58.12 49.32
N GLU A 277 21.72 58.35 50.06
CA GLU A 277 20.74 57.36 50.47
C GLU A 277 19.97 56.83 49.28
N GLN A 278 19.54 57.69 48.35
CA GLN A 278 18.86 57.30 47.12
C GLN A 278 19.77 56.48 46.17
N GLN A 279 21.05 56.85 46.06
CA GLN A 279 22.01 56.06 45.28
C GLN A 279 22.18 54.69 45.88
N GLN A 280 22.35 54.57 47.22
CA GLN A 280 22.49 53.29 47.90
C GLN A 280 21.24 52.41 47.68
N THR A 281 20.02 52.93 47.82
CA THR A 281 18.78 52.23 47.60
C THR A 281 18.69 51.67 46.17
N LEU A 282 19.08 52.46 45.14
CA LEU A 282 19.10 52.03 43.74
C LEU A 282 20.13 50.89 43.53
N LEU A 283 21.34 51.02 44.10
CA LEU A 283 22.39 50.01 43.99
C LEU A 283 21.96 48.69 44.68
N GLU A 284 21.35 48.75 45.85
CA GLU A 284 20.78 47.58 46.50
C GLU A 284 19.66 46.91 45.72
N SER A 285 18.78 47.72 45.07
CA SER A 285 17.77 47.21 44.15
C SER A 285 18.35 46.51 42.93
N MET A 286 19.41 47.09 42.37
CA MET A 286 20.10 46.49 41.21
C MET A 286 20.79 45.18 41.61
N ASP A 287 21.46 45.13 42.75
CA ASP A 287 22.11 43.92 43.26
C ASP A 287 21.08 42.81 43.47
N ALA A 288 19.96 43.10 44.12
CA ALA A 288 18.85 42.15 44.31
C ALA A 288 18.31 41.61 42.96
N GLN A 289 18.20 42.46 41.93
CA GLN A 289 17.75 42.04 40.60
C GLN A 289 18.76 41.19 39.86
N LEU A 290 20.07 41.48 39.98
CA LEU A 290 21.15 40.69 39.42
C LEU A 290 21.20 39.27 40.03
N HIS A 291 21.13 39.18 41.36
CA HIS A 291 21.03 37.91 42.06
C HIS A 291 19.80 37.11 41.70
N TRP A 292 18.65 37.79 41.52
CA TRP A 292 17.41 37.15 41.04
C TRP A 292 17.57 36.57 39.65
N LEU A 293 18.18 37.33 38.68
CA LEU A 293 18.45 36.87 37.34
C LEU A 293 19.42 35.66 37.33
N GLU A 294 20.49 35.70 38.13
CA GLU A 294 21.43 34.60 38.24
C GLU A 294 20.74 33.30 38.70
N GLN A 295 19.92 33.37 39.74
CA GLN A 295 19.18 32.22 40.27
C GLN A 295 18.19 31.69 39.19
N MET A 296 17.51 32.57 38.48
CA MET A 296 16.59 32.19 37.37
C MET A 296 17.35 31.44 36.27
N VAL A 297 18.46 31.98 35.80
CA VAL A 297 19.30 31.34 34.76
C VAL A 297 19.82 29.98 35.25
N ARG A 298 20.29 29.86 36.49
CA ARG A 298 20.72 28.58 37.06
C ARG A 298 19.59 27.52 37.05
N LYS A 299 18.35 27.91 37.44
CA LYS A 299 17.20 27.01 37.41
C LYS A 299 16.80 26.61 35.99
N LEU A 300 16.86 27.54 35.03
CA LEU A 300 16.62 27.27 33.63
C LEU A 300 17.65 26.29 33.05
N LEU A 301 18.95 26.54 33.27
CA LEU A 301 20.02 25.63 32.82
C LEU A 301 19.84 24.23 33.40
N LYS A 302 19.48 24.13 34.70
CA LYS A 302 19.21 22.86 35.33
C LYS A 302 18.03 22.14 34.65
N LEU A 303 16.94 22.85 34.37
CA LEU A 303 15.76 22.30 33.70
C LEU A 303 16.04 21.78 32.29
N ILE A 304 16.94 22.47 31.53
CA ILE A 304 17.29 22.07 30.15
C ILE A 304 18.28 20.90 30.12
N SER A 305 19.13 20.75 31.13
CA SER A 305 20.24 19.76 31.14
C SER A 305 19.90 18.42 31.82
N LEU A 306 18.72 18.30 32.45
CA LEU A 306 18.32 17.15 33.29
C LEU A 306 18.44 15.79 32.58
N GLU A 307 17.94 15.68 31.35
CA GLU A 307 17.89 14.40 30.62
C GLU A 307 19.26 13.82 30.21
N LYS A 308 20.30 14.69 30.14
CA LYS A 308 21.59 14.28 29.58
C LYS A 308 22.63 13.86 30.65
N SER A 309 22.38 14.09 31.91
CA SER A 309 23.41 13.95 32.97
C SER A 309 22.97 13.17 34.20
N ALA A 310 21.77 12.62 34.27
CA ALA A 310 21.29 11.92 35.46
C ALA A 310 22.04 10.58 35.67
N ASN A 311 22.61 10.42 36.84
CA ASN A 311 23.28 9.19 37.30
C ASN A 311 22.43 8.50 38.36
N ILE A 312 21.48 7.66 37.91
CA ILE A 312 20.56 6.96 38.80
C ILE A 312 21.24 5.70 39.36
N VAL A 313 21.58 5.73 40.65
CA VAL A 313 22.16 4.59 41.35
C VAL A 313 21.37 4.32 42.66
N PRO A 314 21.35 3.09 43.16
CA PRO A 314 20.78 2.84 44.48
C PRO A 314 21.55 3.61 45.53
N ALA A 315 20.84 4.50 46.26
CA ALA A 315 21.44 5.31 47.33
C ALA A 315 20.54 5.30 48.58
N PRO A 316 21.15 5.45 49.79
CA PRO A 316 20.39 5.52 51.05
C PRO A 316 19.48 6.75 51.07
N VAL A 317 18.22 6.57 51.43
CA VAL A 317 17.28 7.69 51.58
C VAL A 317 17.66 8.60 52.72
N ALA A 318 18.31 8.07 53.75
CA ALA A 318 18.81 8.85 54.87
C ALA A 318 19.78 9.96 54.45
N ASP A 319 20.72 9.68 53.54
CA ASP A 319 21.67 10.66 53.00
C ASP A 319 20.96 11.80 52.26
N LEU A 320 19.92 11.47 51.47
CA LEU A 320 19.06 12.44 50.80
C LEU A 320 18.37 13.38 51.80
N LEU A 321 17.78 12.84 52.86
CA LEU A 321 17.07 13.63 53.86
C LEU A 321 18.01 14.50 54.68
N GLU A 322 19.21 14.02 55.02
CA GLU A 322 20.26 14.80 55.69
C GLU A 322 20.72 15.98 54.81
N GLN A 323 20.98 15.73 53.51
CA GLN A 323 21.37 16.79 52.59
C GLN A 323 20.25 17.85 52.43
N VAL A 324 18.98 17.45 52.30
CA VAL A 324 17.82 18.36 52.21
C VAL A 324 17.71 19.19 53.51
N THR A 325 17.87 18.57 54.65
CA THR A 325 17.83 19.26 55.95
C THR A 325 18.88 20.36 56.03
N THR A 326 20.10 20.03 55.69
CA THR A 326 21.23 20.98 55.70
C THR A 326 20.97 22.15 54.72
N LEU A 327 20.51 21.87 53.51
CA LEU A 327 20.27 22.89 52.51
C LEU A 327 19.07 23.80 52.84
N THR A 328 18.07 23.29 53.55
CA THR A 328 16.84 24.06 53.89
C THR A 328 16.85 24.75 55.23
N ALA A 329 17.88 24.51 56.08
CA ALA A 329 17.97 25.09 57.41
C ALA A 329 17.86 26.63 57.42
N GLY A 330 18.54 27.31 56.50
CA GLY A 330 18.47 28.77 56.35
C GLY A 330 17.05 29.26 55.95
N THR A 331 16.38 28.52 55.07
CA THR A 331 15.01 28.83 54.66
C THR A 331 14.02 28.65 55.82
N MET A 332 14.16 27.56 56.56
CA MET A 332 13.33 27.32 57.77
C MET A 332 13.46 28.45 58.78
N SER A 333 14.68 28.87 59.09
CA SER A 333 14.96 30.02 60.01
C SER A 333 14.35 31.31 59.48
N LYS A 334 14.49 31.59 58.17
CA LYS A 334 13.98 32.81 57.51
C LYS A 334 12.45 32.94 57.60
N TYR A 335 11.73 31.84 57.42
CA TYR A 335 10.25 31.83 57.46
C TYR A 335 9.67 31.44 58.81
N GLY A 336 10.53 31.12 59.82
CA GLY A 336 10.10 30.73 61.13
C GLY A 336 9.34 29.41 61.20
N THR A 337 9.59 28.49 60.26
CA THR A 337 8.94 27.19 60.17
C THR A 337 9.88 26.08 60.67
N THR A 338 9.35 24.91 61.02
CA THR A 338 10.13 23.76 61.47
C THR A 338 9.94 22.58 60.48
N LEU A 339 11.02 21.85 60.19
CA LEU A 339 10.99 20.65 59.35
C LEU A 339 10.94 19.39 60.24
N ASP A 340 9.90 18.59 60.10
CA ASP A 340 9.69 17.32 60.79
C ASP A 340 9.98 16.19 59.80
N ILE A 341 10.94 15.30 60.10
CA ILE A 341 11.46 14.29 59.22
C ILE A 341 11.15 12.90 59.74
N SER A 342 10.62 12.04 58.87
CA SER A 342 10.39 10.63 59.16
C SER A 342 10.89 9.76 58.00
N CYS A 343 11.81 8.84 58.28
CA CYS A 343 12.38 7.92 57.28
C CYS A 343 12.01 6.48 57.66
N GLN A 344 11.25 5.84 56.77
CA GLN A 344 10.90 4.40 56.83
C GLN A 344 11.24 3.73 55.47
N ALA A 345 12.14 4.31 54.70
CA ALA A 345 12.65 3.78 53.45
C ALA A 345 14.17 3.58 53.57
N ASP A 346 14.68 2.46 53.03
CA ASP A 346 16.10 2.14 53.12
C ASP A 346 16.90 2.75 51.97
N THR A 347 16.65 2.28 50.74
CA THR A 347 17.35 2.73 49.53
C THR A 347 16.36 2.94 48.39
N LEU A 348 16.63 3.93 47.55
CA LEU A 348 15.93 4.18 46.29
C LEU A 348 16.92 4.34 45.13
N PRO A 349 16.56 3.91 43.93
CA PRO A 349 17.33 4.22 42.71
C PRO A 349 17.18 5.71 42.42
N MET A 350 18.25 6.50 42.62
CA MET A 350 18.17 7.94 42.47
C MET A 350 19.50 8.58 42.06
N ASP A 351 19.39 9.73 41.44
CA ASP A 351 20.46 10.74 41.39
C ASP A 351 20.27 11.63 42.61
N LEU A 352 21.20 11.53 43.57
CA LEU A 352 21.11 12.18 44.87
C LEU A 352 20.99 13.71 44.73
N ASP A 353 21.78 14.33 43.83
CA ASP A 353 21.81 15.79 43.65
C ASP A 353 20.53 16.31 43.00
N LEU A 354 20.00 15.58 42.04
CA LEU A 354 18.76 15.95 41.38
C LEU A 354 17.58 15.83 42.36
N LEU A 355 17.48 14.70 43.04
CA LEU A 355 16.35 14.45 43.94
C LEU A 355 16.40 15.36 45.19
N SER A 356 17.61 15.62 45.71
CA SER A 356 17.82 16.65 46.76
C SER A 356 17.32 18.01 46.30
N SER A 357 17.64 18.42 45.05
CA SER A 357 17.15 19.68 44.48
C SER A 357 15.62 19.72 44.36
N ALA A 358 14.97 18.60 44.02
CA ALA A 358 13.51 18.51 43.97
C ALA A 358 12.89 18.70 45.34
N LEU A 359 13.38 17.97 46.37
CA LEU A 359 12.89 18.08 47.71
C LEU A 359 13.14 19.45 48.34
N VAL A 360 14.31 20.06 48.08
CA VAL A 360 14.62 21.45 48.51
C VAL A 360 13.59 22.42 47.92
N ASN A 361 13.27 22.31 46.60
CA ASN A 361 12.24 23.16 46.00
C ASN A 361 10.86 22.96 46.64
N LEU A 362 10.48 21.70 46.96
CA LEU A 362 9.22 21.44 47.65
C LEU A 362 9.18 22.03 49.06
N VAL A 363 10.22 21.80 49.84
CA VAL A 363 10.32 22.33 51.23
C VAL A 363 10.36 23.87 51.23
N GLU A 364 11.09 24.51 50.30
CA GLU A 364 11.09 25.97 50.16
C GLU A 364 9.70 26.52 49.78
N ASN A 365 8.97 25.85 48.89
CA ASN A 365 7.63 26.24 48.49
C ASN A 365 6.66 26.11 49.71
N SER A 366 6.76 25.03 50.45
CA SER A 366 6.00 24.81 51.69
C SER A 366 6.30 25.87 52.73
N ALA A 367 7.57 26.24 52.93
CA ALA A 367 7.95 27.31 53.86
C ALA A 367 7.37 28.69 53.47
N LYS A 368 7.39 29.02 52.17
CA LYS A 368 6.79 30.25 51.65
C LYS A 368 5.26 30.28 51.74
N ALA A 369 4.62 29.11 51.73
CA ALA A 369 3.17 28.97 51.85
C ALA A 369 2.68 28.96 53.31
N SER A 370 3.54 28.63 54.25
CA SER A 370 3.26 28.45 55.69
C SER A 370 3.40 29.75 56.48
N GLN A 371 2.75 29.80 57.62
CA GLN A 371 2.92 30.89 58.61
C GLN A 371 4.04 30.57 59.62
N PRO A 372 4.67 31.58 60.23
CA PRO A 372 5.63 31.35 61.29
C PRO A 372 5.07 30.45 62.39
N GLY A 373 5.85 29.45 62.85
CA GLY A 373 5.45 28.45 63.83
C GLY A 373 4.78 27.19 63.28
N GLN A 374 4.42 27.16 61.99
CA GLN A 374 3.87 25.95 61.33
C GLN A 374 4.97 24.92 61.03
N ARG A 375 4.56 23.65 60.90
CA ARG A 375 5.46 22.52 60.58
C ARG A 375 5.34 22.11 59.14
N ILE A 376 6.47 21.67 58.57
CA ILE A 376 6.56 21.03 57.26
C ILE A 376 7.00 19.60 57.49
N PHE A 377 6.29 18.64 56.96
CA PHE A 377 6.58 17.22 57.10
C PHE A 377 7.27 16.70 55.84
N LEU A 378 8.45 16.10 56.03
CA LEU A 378 9.19 15.39 54.98
C LEU A 378 9.25 13.92 55.35
N ARG A 379 8.53 13.09 54.62
CA ARG A 379 8.37 11.66 54.91
C ARG A 379 8.90 10.82 53.77
N ALA A 380 9.58 9.73 54.11
CA ALA A 380 9.99 8.69 53.18
C ALA A 380 9.44 7.35 53.66
N VAL A 381 8.51 6.75 52.91
CA VAL A 381 7.88 5.48 53.29
C VAL A 381 7.88 4.56 52.07
N GLY A 382 8.64 3.46 52.14
CA GLY A 382 8.80 2.55 51.00
C GLY A 382 9.32 3.28 49.77
N ALA A 383 8.58 3.24 48.68
CA ALA A 383 8.91 3.90 47.40
C ALA A 383 8.26 5.31 47.28
N VAL A 384 7.86 5.96 48.36
CA VAL A 384 7.20 7.26 48.32
C VAL A 384 7.97 8.28 49.14
N LEU A 385 8.28 9.43 48.50
CA LEU A 385 8.77 10.63 49.20
C LEU A 385 7.64 11.66 49.25
N GLU A 386 7.28 12.13 50.42
CA GLU A 386 6.17 13.05 50.65
C GLU A 386 6.67 14.33 51.33
N VAL A 387 6.27 15.48 50.80
CA VAL A 387 6.40 16.79 51.49
C VAL A 387 4.99 17.32 51.71
N ARG A 388 4.66 17.62 52.99
CA ARG A 388 3.35 18.15 53.39
C ARG A 388 3.52 19.42 54.21
N ASP A 389 2.72 20.41 53.91
CA ASP A 389 2.59 21.64 54.71
C ASP A 389 1.14 21.87 55.18
N GLU A 390 1.01 22.75 56.17
CA GLU A 390 -0.26 23.24 56.71
C GLU A 390 -0.50 24.71 56.29
N GLY A 391 0.06 25.09 55.15
CA GLY A 391 0.04 26.44 54.64
C GLY A 391 -1.30 26.84 53.98
N ARG A 392 -1.24 27.86 53.13
CA ARG A 392 -2.43 28.45 52.51
C ARG A 392 -3.10 27.53 51.46
N GLY A 393 -2.44 26.47 51.01
CA GLY A 393 -2.93 25.59 49.95
C GLY A 393 -2.97 26.24 48.56
N ILE A 394 -3.49 25.49 47.60
CA ILE A 394 -3.59 25.86 46.18
C ILE A 394 -5.07 25.80 45.78
N ALA A 395 -5.53 26.76 44.98
CA ALA A 395 -6.90 26.77 44.46
C ALA A 395 -7.11 25.62 43.46
N PRO A 396 -8.30 24.98 43.44
CA PRO A 396 -8.56 23.83 42.52
C PRO A 396 -8.32 24.15 41.03
N GLU A 397 -8.59 25.38 40.63
CA GLU A 397 -8.38 25.88 39.25
C GLU A 397 -6.90 25.94 38.85
N ASP A 398 -6.00 26.13 39.84
CA ASP A 398 -4.57 26.24 39.63
C ASP A 398 -3.85 24.89 39.64
N LEU A 399 -4.42 23.86 40.30
CA LEU A 399 -3.78 22.55 40.48
C LEU A 399 -3.28 21.90 39.19
N SER A 400 -4.02 22.04 38.10
CA SER A 400 -3.65 21.48 36.82
C SER A 400 -2.45 22.18 36.15
N ARG A 401 -2.18 23.43 36.55
CA ARG A 401 -1.21 24.33 35.93
C ARG A 401 0.03 24.60 36.77
N VAL A 402 0.00 24.35 38.10
CA VAL A 402 1.11 24.67 39.00
C VAL A 402 2.45 24.01 38.64
N THR A 403 2.43 22.98 37.79
CA THR A 403 3.64 22.33 37.25
C THR A 403 4.07 22.90 35.91
N GLU A 404 3.33 23.85 35.32
CA GLU A 404 3.75 24.54 34.11
C GLU A 404 4.90 25.53 34.44
N PRO A 405 5.95 25.59 33.61
CA PRO A 405 7.01 26.58 33.84
C PRO A 405 6.46 28.01 33.85
N PHE A 406 6.94 28.83 34.81
CA PHE A 406 6.52 30.24 35.00
C PHE A 406 5.08 30.45 35.48
N TYR A 407 4.33 29.38 35.71
CA TYR A 407 2.98 29.54 36.25
C TYR A 407 3.00 29.96 37.71
N MET A 408 2.23 30.99 38.04
CA MET A 408 2.04 31.53 39.40
C MET A 408 0.57 31.87 39.61
N GLY A 409 -0.09 31.25 40.58
CA GLY A 409 -1.53 31.47 40.83
C GLY A 409 -1.86 32.91 41.30
N ASP A 410 -0.93 33.60 41.96
CA ASP A 410 -1.05 35.02 42.35
C ASP A 410 0.24 35.79 42.01
N PRO A 411 0.30 36.49 40.86
CA PRO A 411 1.49 37.22 40.42
C PRO A 411 1.90 38.37 41.36
N SER A 412 0.94 38.96 42.07
CA SER A 412 1.19 40.13 42.93
C SER A 412 1.99 39.79 44.20
N ARG A 413 1.75 38.60 44.75
CA ARG A 413 2.42 38.12 45.96
C ARG A 413 3.74 37.38 45.69
N SER A 414 3.85 36.76 44.54
CA SER A 414 5.03 35.97 44.15
C SER A 414 6.28 36.84 43.93
N LYS A 415 6.12 38.08 43.45
CA LYS A 415 7.21 39.04 43.30
C LYS A 415 7.82 39.48 44.62
N VAL A 416 7.03 39.54 45.69
CA VAL A 416 7.52 39.89 47.04
C VAL A 416 8.32 38.74 47.68
N HIS A 417 8.05 37.49 47.32
CA HIS A 417 8.67 36.30 47.93
C HIS A 417 9.66 35.58 46.98
N GLY A 418 10.03 36.19 45.82
CA GLY A 418 11.13 35.72 44.95
C GLY A 418 10.88 34.40 44.27
N GLY A 419 9.62 34.08 43.89
CA GLY A 419 9.29 32.87 43.15
C GLY A 419 9.41 33.09 41.63
N PHE A 420 9.97 32.10 40.87
CA PHE A 420 10.10 32.14 39.41
C PHE A 420 8.99 31.35 38.71
N GLY A 421 8.14 30.62 39.44
CA GLY A 421 7.24 29.63 38.85
C GLY A 421 7.95 28.43 38.20
N LEU A 422 9.26 28.22 38.51
CA LEU A 422 10.07 27.13 37.96
C LEU A 422 10.25 25.96 38.90
N GLY A 423 9.94 26.13 40.21
CA GLY A 423 10.21 25.11 41.22
C GLY A 423 9.46 23.79 41.02
N LEU A 424 8.13 23.85 40.87
CA LEU A 424 7.31 22.66 40.65
C LEU A 424 7.50 22.07 39.23
N ALA A 425 7.81 22.91 38.26
CA ALA A 425 8.20 22.44 36.92
C ALA A 425 9.49 21.61 36.98
N LEU A 426 10.51 22.09 37.71
CA LEU A 426 11.75 21.37 37.94
C LEU A 426 11.52 20.05 38.70
N VAL A 427 10.66 20.04 39.73
CA VAL A 427 10.27 18.81 40.46
C VAL A 427 9.62 17.80 39.51
N LYS A 428 8.74 18.23 38.61
CA LYS A 428 8.08 17.37 37.63
C LYS A 428 9.08 16.72 36.67
N GLU A 429 10.02 17.50 36.14
CA GLU A 429 11.04 16.96 35.22
C GLU A 429 12.02 16.01 35.94
N ILE A 430 12.42 16.34 37.21
CA ILE A 430 13.23 15.43 38.04
C ILE A 430 12.48 14.13 38.31
N ALA A 431 11.18 14.20 38.64
CA ALA A 431 10.36 13.02 38.84
C ALA A 431 10.31 12.16 37.55
N ALA A 432 10.13 12.79 36.38
CA ALA A 432 10.12 12.10 35.09
C ALA A 432 11.45 11.38 34.81
N VAL A 433 12.58 12.02 35.05
CA VAL A 433 13.92 11.42 34.91
C VAL A 433 14.09 10.18 35.79
N HIS A 434 13.51 10.21 37.01
CA HIS A 434 13.53 9.09 37.96
C HIS A 434 12.40 8.06 37.72
N HIS A 435 11.62 8.20 36.66
CA HIS A 435 10.41 7.38 36.39
C HIS A 435 9.40 7.41 37.55
N ALA A 436 9.45 8.44 38.39
CA ALA A 436 8.52 8.63 39.51
C ALA A 436 7.28 9.41 39.08
N ARG A 437 6.14 9.07 39.65
CA ARG A 437 4.89 9.81 39.44
C ARG A 437 4.80 10.95 40.47
N LEU A 438 4.57 12.18 40.01
CA LEU A 438 4.31 13.34 40.83
C LEU A 438 2.81 13.44 41.14
N GLU A 439 2.43 13.43 42.39
CA GLU A 439 1.06 13.62 42.90
C GLU A 439 0.99 14.87 43.75
N ILE A 440 -0.02 15.71 43.53
CA ILE A 440 -0.22 16.96 44.27
C ILE A 440 -1.66 16.98 44.77
N GLU A 441 -1.83 17.03 46.09
CA GLU A 441 -3.11 17.16 46.75
C GLU A 441 -3.08 18.48 47.55
N SER A 442 -4.05 19.35 47.36
CA SER A 442 -4.12 20.62 48.04
C SER A 442 -5.56 21.07 48.26
N THR A 443 -5.81 21.71 49.39
CA THR A 443 -7.09 22.36 49.67
C THR A 443 -6.78 23.78 50.18
N LEU A 444 -7.45 24.76 49.61
CA LEU A 444 -7.24 26.14 49.95
C LEU A 444 -7.51 26.36 51.45
N GLY A 445 -6.53 26.94 52.17
CA GLY A 445 -6.57 27.17 53.59
C GLY A 445 -6.21 25.96 54.49
N GLN A 446 -5.91 24.77 53.92
CA GLN A 446 -5.58 23.55 54.70
C GLN A 446 -4.18 23.00 54.44
N GLY A 447 -3.48 23.54 53.42
CA GLY A 447 -2.13 23.13 53.07
C GLY A 447 -2.02 22.31 51.80
N THR A 448 -0.81 21.84 51.52
CA THR A 448 -0.47 21.07 50.30
C THR A 448 0.32 19.82 50.68
N THR A 449 0.05 18.72 49.99
CA THR A 449 0.81 17.49 50.05
C THR A 449 1.31 17.16 48.66
N VAL A 450 2.62 17.00 48.50
CA VAL A 450 3.26 16.60 47.22
C VAL A 450 3.97 15.28 47.46
N ARG A 451 3.69 14.29 46.61
CA ARG A 451 4.29 12.95 46.63
C ARG A 451 5.06 12.65 45.35
N LEU A 452 6.23 12.09 45.51
CA LEU A 452 7.00 11.44 44.45
C LEU A 452 6.88 9.93 44.68
N VAL A 453 6.16 9.25 43.83
CA VAL A 453 5.90 7.81 43.90
C VAL A 453 6.78 7.10 42.90
N PHE A 454 7.77 6.37 43.37
CA PHE A 454 8.70 5.59 42.56
C PHE A 454 8.08 4.23 42.19
N PRO A 455 8.45 3.62 41.04
CA PRO A 455 8.03 2.27 40.74
C PRO A 455 8.60 1.29 41.76
N GLU A 456 7.79 0.36 42.23
CA GLU A 456 8.26 -0.71 43.15
C GLU A 456 9.34 -1.54 42.45
N SER A 457 10.48 -1.75 43.08
CA SER A 457 11.58 -2.56 42.58
C SER A 457 11.15 -4.04 42.56
N GLY A 458 10.39 -4.46 41.54
CA GLY A 458 9.88 -5.84 41.44
C GLY A 458 9.09 -6.16 40.19
N ASN A 459 8.74 -5.19 39.33
CA ASN A 459 7.97 -5.46 38.13
C ASN A 459 8.61 -4.83 36.89
N GLU A 460 9.81 -5.29 36.51
CA GLU A 460 10.29 -5.16 35.13
C GLU A 460 9.40 -6.02 34.22
N THR A 461 8.25 -5.49 33.86
CA THR A 461 7.59 -5.98 32.67
C THR A 461 8.41 -5.49 31.48
N VAL A 462 9.28 -6.37 31.02
CA VAL A 462 9.96 -6.32 29.72
C VAL A 462 8.90 -6.01 28.66
N MET A 463 8.72 -4.74 28.32
CA MET A 463 8.12 -4.36 27.06
C MET A 463 9.25 -4.31 26.04
N GLY A 464 9.29 -5.40 25.29
CA GLY A 464 10.21 -5.65 24.21
C GLY A 464 10.21 -4.58 23.14
N ARG A 465 11.35 -4.57 22.51
CA ARG A 465 11.82 -3.83 21.34
C ARG A 465 10.80 -3.65 20.22
#